data_6fa52c42d45b2ef8047f578094816276
#
_entry.id   6fa52c42d45b2ef8047f578094816276
#
_cell.length_a   1.000
_cell.length_b   1.000
_cell.length_c   1.000
_cell.angle_alpha   90.00
_cell.angle_beta   90.00
_cell.angle_gamma   90.00
#
_symmetry.space_group_name_H-M   'P 1'
#
loop_
_entity.id
_entity.type
_entity.pdbx_description
1 polymer ?
#
loop_
_entity_poly.entity_id
_entity_poly.type
_entity_poly.pdbx_seq_one_letter_code
_entity_poly.pdbx_strand_id
1 'polypeptide(L)'
;RAGMLNNQQGFIVGQKDMTLNAGTLDNRQGVLGSQASLQISSGTLMNQKGALKAGTDMLLSGGDVSNQEGTLAAGGDLNAHLNVLENQQGTVVSNGNSRLDVTRSDNQGGRLVAQQSLTLSSTDISNDAGGLIQSGATLNLRADTLSNRNSGDRGGVISQGPMTLNAGTLDSTAGVLLSGDALSLTAGVVNNTSGQVVANGQIVATGLPGRNSLALNNQSGLIQGKGISINSAGRTLDNRGGTLNSLQELT
;
A
#
# COMPACT_ATOMS: atom_id res chain seq x y z
N ARG A 1 -18.36 16.63 -20.09
CA ARG A 1 -17.74 17.11 -18.83
C ARG A 1 -18.83 17.72 -17.96
N ALA A 2 -19.00 17.25 -16.73
CA ALA A 2 -19.96 17.76 -15.79
C ALA A 2 -19.26 18.57 -14.69
N GLY A 3 -19.87 19.63 -14.16
CA GLY A 3 -19.41 20.26 -12.93
C GLY A 3 -19.54 19.29 -11.75
N MET A 4 -20.70 18.64 -11.64
CA MET A 4 -20.99 17.59 -10.68
C MET A 4 -21.73 16.45 -11.36
N LEU A 5 -21.33 15.21 -11.03
CA LEU A 5 -22.08 13.99 -11.35
C LEU A 5 -22.53 13.37 -10.02
N ASN A 6 -23.83 13.29 -9.80
CA ASN A 6 -24.39 12.68 -8.60
C ASN A 6 -24.99 11.31 -8.96
N ASN A 7 -24.38 10.25 -8.41
CA ASN A 7 -24.85 8.85 -8.49
C ASN A 7 -25.08 8.28 -7.09
N GLN A 8 -25.37 9.14 -6.09
CA GLN A 8 -25.62 8.68 -4.73
C GLN A 8 -26.79 7.68 -4.71
N GLN A 9 -26.55 6.47 -4.16
CA GLN A 9 -27.50 5.36 -4.17
C GLN A 9 -27.98 4.96 -5.57
N GLY A 10 -27.34 5.48 -6.62
CA GLY A 10 -27.67 5.25 -8.00
C GLY A 10 -26.92 4.08 -8.62
N PHE A 11 -27.24 3.81 -9.88
CA PHE A 11 -26.62 2.74 -10.65
C PHE A 11 -26.30 3.21 -12.07
N ILE A 12 -25.02 3.31 -12.40
CA ILE A 12 -24.53 3.66 -13.73
C ILE A 12 -23.62 2.53 -14.22
N VAL A 13 -23.98 1.86 -15.30
CA VAL A 13 -23.16 0.80 -15.89
C VAL A 13 -23.08 0.93 -17.40
N GLY A 14 -21.86 0.96 -17.93
CA GLY A 14 -21.54 0.90 -19.34
C GLY A 14 -21.24 -0.52 -19.80
N GLN A 15 -21.67 -0.87 -21.02
CA GLN A 15 -21.38 -2.16 -21.64
C GLN A 15 -20.00 -2.21 -22.30
N LYS A 16 -19.39 -1.05 -22.54
CA LYS A 16 -18.08 -0.86 -23.16
C LYS A 16 -17.25 0.11 -22.32
N ASP A 17 -16.11 0.53 -22.83
CA ASP A 17 -15.27 1.54 -22.18
C ASP A 17 -16.09 2.74 -21.74
N MET A 18 -15.86 3.16 -20.51
CA MET A 18 -16.53 4.31 -19.93
C MET A 18 -15.51 5.36 -19.51
N THR A 19 -15.71 6.59 -19.94
CA THR A 19 -14.91 7.74 -19.52
C THR A 19 -15.80 8.77 -18.87
N LEU A 20 -15.47 9.15 -17.64
CA LEU A 20 -16.18 10.15 -16.86
C LEU A 20 -15.25 11.30 -16.49
N ASN A 21 -15.70 12.53 -16.76
CA ASN A 21 -15.01 13.74 -16.38
C ASN A 21 -15.96 14.65 -15.59
N ALA A 22 -15.64 14.90 -14.32
CA ALA A 22 -16.45 15.74 -13.44
C ALA A 22 -15.56 16.60 -12.54
N GLY A 23 -16.04 17.75 -12.12
CA GLY A 23 -15.41 18.49 -11.02
C GLY A 23 -15.55 17.71 -9.72
N THR A 24 -16.78 17.22 -9.45
CA THR A 24 -17.11 16.34 -8.33
C THR A 24 -17.89 15.14 -8.83
N LEU A 25 -17.50 13.94 -8.40
CA LEU A 25 -18.25 12.70 -8.61
C LEU A 25 -18.70 12.16 -7.25
N ASP A 26 -20.01 12.14 -7.04
CA ASP A 26 -20.61 11.56 -5.84
C ASP A 26 -21.20 10.19 -6.16
N ASN A 27 -20.56 9.12 -5.69
CA ASN A 27 -20.99 7.72 -5.83
C ASN A 27 -21.23 7.06 -4.47
N ARG A 28 -21.55 7.86 -3.44
CA ARG A 28 -21.80 7.31 -2.12
C ARG A 28 -22.97 6.33 -2.13
N GLN A 29 -22.72 5.11 -1.62
CA GLN A 29 -23.69 4.00 -1.63
C GLN A 29 -24.21 3.64 -3.04
N GLY A 30 -23.62 4.22 -4.09
CA GLY A 30 -23.96 3.96 -5.48
C GLY A 30 -23.06 2.90 -6.11
N VAL A 31 -23.45 2.45 -7.29
CA VAL A 31 -22.64 1.58 -8.15
C VAL A 31 -22.37 2.29 -9.46
N LEU A 32 -21.11 2.38 -9.81
CA LEU A 32 -20.67 2.91 -11.09
C LEU A 32 -19.68 1.92 -11.69
N GLY A 33 -19.92 1.47 -12.91
CA GLY A 33 -19.06 0.47 -13.50
C GLY A 33 -19.09 0.43 -15.01
N SER A 34 -18.13 -0.28 -15.57
CA SER A 34 -18.01 -0.63 -16.98
C SER A 34 -17.75 -2.12 -17.11
N GLN A 35 -18.30 -2.76 -18.15
CA GLN A 35 -17.95 -4.15 -18.49
C GLN A 35 -16.56 -4.26 -19.15
N ALA A 36 -16.03 -3.14 -19.64
CA ALA A 36 -14.68 -3.02 -20.17
C ALA A 36 -13.85 -2.08 -19.27
N SER A 37 -13.10 -1.12 -19.82
CA SER A 37 -12.31 -0.19 -19.04
C SER A 37 -13.15 0.93 -18.41
N LEU A 38 -12.70 1.44 -17.26
CA LEU A 38 -13.29 2.57 -16.57
C LEU A 38 -12.24 3.65 -16.35
N GLN A 39 -12.44 4.81 -16.95
CA GLN A 39 -11.60 5.98 -16.73
C GLN A 39 -12.39 7.08 -16.04
N ILE A 40 -11.88 7.56 -14.91
CA ILE A 40 -12.47 8.66 -14.15
C ILE A 40 -11.43 9.75 -13.95
N SER A 41 -11.79 10.98 -14.32
CA SER A 41 -11.05 12.19 -13.98
C SER A 41 -11.93 13.11 -13.17
N SER A 42 -11.57 13.37 -11.90
CA SER A 42 -12.40 14.14 -10.98
C SER A 42 -11.56 14.94 -10.00
N GLY A 43 -11.97 16.18 -9.71
CA GLY A 43 -11.37 16.95 -8.61
C GLY A 43 -11.62 16.32 -7.24
N THR A 44 -12.82 15.80 -7.04
CA THR A 44 -13.21 15.04 -5.84
C THR A 44 -14.07 13.85 -6.24
N LEU A 45 -13.72 12.67 -5.73
CA LEU A 45 -14.49 11.44 -5.88
C LEU A 45 -14.93 10.93 -4.51
N MET A 46 -16.22 10.93 -4.26
CA MET A 46 -16.83 10.40 -3.04
C MET A 46 -17.41 9.02 -3.34
N ASN A 47 -16.79 7.95 -2.81
CA ASN A 47 -17.21 6.56 -3.00
C ASN A 47 -17.44 5.83 -1.66
N GLN A 48 -17.77 6.57 -0.59
CA GLN A 48 -18.03 5.97 0.70
C GLN A 48 -19.19 4.97 0.61
N LYS A 49 -18.93 3.71 1.01
CA LYS A 49 -19.89 2.60 0.90
C LYS A 49 -20.40 2.35 -0.52
N GLY A 50 -19.79 2.99 -1.53
CA GLY A 50 -20.10 2.81 -2.93
C GLY A 50 -19.18 1.80 -3.60
N ALA A 51 -19.43 1.53 -4.88
CA ALA A 51 -18.60 0.64 -5.68
C ALA A 51 -18.27 1.25 -7.04
N LEU A 52 -16.98 1.30 -7.37
CA LEU A 52 -16.48 1.54 -8.70
C LEU A 52 -15.91 0.23 -9.25
N LYS A 53 -16.36 -0.19 -10.43
CA LYS A 53 -15.96 -1.47 -11.01
C LYS A 53 -15.60 -1.32 -12.48
N ALA A 54 -14.43 -1.83 -12.87
CA ALA A 54 -14.05 -2.02 -14.27
C ALA A 54 -13.95 -3.52 -14.57
N GLY A 55 -14.51 -3.94 -15.70
CA GLY A 55 -14.39 -5.33 -16.18
C GLY A 55 -12.97 -5.65 -16.63
N THR A 56 -12.23 -4.66 -17.08
CA THR A 56 -10.80 -4.73 -17.40
C THR A 56 -10.02 -3.69 -16.58
N ASP A 57 -9.46 -2.67 -17.18
CA ASP A 57 -8.57 -1.73 -16.51
C ASP A 57 -9.32 -0.54 -15.89
N MET A 58 -8.80 -0.06 -14.77
CA MET A 58 -9.28 1.15 -14.12
C MET A 58 -8.21 2.23 -14.11
N LEU A 59 -8.58 3.43 -14.56
CA LEU A 59 -7.74 4.61 -14.46
C LEU A 59 -8.47 5.69 -13.66
N LEU A 60 -7.86 6.08 -12.54
CA LEU A 60 -8.33 7.18 -11.71
C LEU A 60 -7.32 8.33 -11.76
N SER A 61 -7.77 9.53 -12.04
CA SER A 61 -6.92 10.71 -12.07
C SER A 61 -7.62 11.92 -11.47
N GLY A 62 -6.88 12.74 -10.75
CA GLY A 62 -7.39 14.00 -10.23
C GLY A 62 -7.01 14.30 -8.80
N GLY A 63 -7.99 14.74 -8.02
CA GLY A 63 -7.78 15.20 -6.63
C GLY A 63 -7.97 14.10 -5.60
N ASP A 64 -8.92 14.33 -4.69
CA ASP A 64 -9.11 13.46 -3.54
C ASP A 64 -10.14 12.37 -3.83
N VAL A 65 -9.81 11.14 -3.43
CA VAL A 65 -10.69 9.97 -3.49
C VAL A 65 -10.99 9.47 -2.09
N SER A 66 -12.26 9.50 -1.73
CA SER A 66 -12.77 9.01 -0.45
C SER A 66 -13.47 7.68 -0.69
N ASN A 67 -12.81 6.57 -0.31
CA ASN A 67 -13.27 5.19 -0.50
C ASN A 67 -13.53 4.47 0.84
N GLN A 68 -13.88 5.22 1.89
CA GLN A 68 -14.15 4.64 3.21
C GLN A 68 -15.30 3.64 3.15
N GLU A 69 -15.06 2.40 3.59
CA GLU A 69 -15.99 1.28 3.49
C GLU A 69 -16.46 1.00 2.04
N GLY A 70 -15.87 1.65 1.04
CA GLY A 70 -16.21 1.50 -0.38
C GLY A 70 -15.32 0.49 -1.10
N THR A 71 -15.60 0.29 -2.38
CA THR A 71 -14.86 -0.65 -3.23
C THR A 71 -14.41 0.02 -4.53
N LEU A 72 -13.13 -0.11 -4.86
CA LEU A 72 -12.54 0.12 -6.17
C LEU A 72 -12.03 -1.21 -6.71
N ALA A 73 -12.60 -1.72 -7.81
CA ALA A 73 -12.24 -3.03 -8.34
C ALA A 73 -11.95 -2.99 -9.84
N ALA A 74 -10.77 -3.44 -10.24
CA ALA A 74 -10.38 -3.62 -11.62
C ALA A 74 -10.22 -5.11 -11.96
N GLY A 75 -10.82 -5.55 -13.05
CA GLY A 75 -10.64 -6.90 -13.58
C GLY A 75 -9.27 -7.11 -14.25
N GLY A 76 -8.60 -6.04 -14.64
CA GLY A 76 -7.23 -5.97 -15.13
C GLY A 76 -6.35 -5.12 -14.23
N ASP A 77 -5.63 -4.16 -14.80
CA ASP A 77 -4.74 -3.24 -14.09
C ASP A 77 -5.50 -2.07 -13.45
N LEU A 78 -4.99 -1.57 -12.33
CA LEU A 78 -5.48 -0.37 -11.68
C LEU A 78 -4.37 0.68 -11.63
N ASN A 79 -4.61 1.83 -12.26
CA ASN A 79 -3.71 2.97 -12.23
C ASN A 79 -4.42 4.16 -11.56
N ALA A 80 -3.78 4.77 -10.57
CA ALA A 80 -4.30 5.94 -9.89
C ALA A 80 -3.22 7.01 -9.75
N HIS A 81 -3.57 8.24 -10.10
CA HIS A 81 -2.75 9.43 -9.88
C HIS A 81 -3.61 10.50 -9.18
N LEU A 82 -3.42 10.65 -7.86
CA LEU A 82 -4.33 11.36 -6.97
C LEU A 82 -3.57 12.25 -5.97
N ASN A 83 -4.26 13.21 -5.37
CA ASN A 83 -3.73 13.89 -4.19
C ASN A 83 -3.87 12.99 -2.95
N VAL A 84 -5.09 12.55 -2.66
CA VAL A 84 -5.39 11.77 -1.45
C VAL A 84 -6.18 10.53 -1.83
N LEU A 85 -5.82 9.39 -1.22
CA LEU A 85 -6.62 8.17 -1.21
C LEU A 85 -6.98 7.84 0.25
N GLU A 86 -8.25 8.07 0.61
CA GLU A 86 -8.82 7.65 1.88
C GLU A 86 -9.51 6.29 1.70
N ASN A 87 -8.88 5.22 2.17
CA ASN A 87 -9.37 3.85 2.02
C ASN A 87 -9.61 3.16 3.37
N GLN A 88 -9.95 3.93 4.41
CA GLN A 88 -10.21 3.36 5.73
C GLN A 88 -11.36 2.35 5.66
N GLN A 89 -11.07 1.10 6.08
CA GLN A 89 -12.02 -0.03 6.01
C GLN A 89 -12.55 -0.30 4.59
N GLY A 90 -12.02 0.40 3.56
CA GLY A 90 -12.37 0.21 2.16
C GLY A 90 -11.53 -0.86 1.48
N THR A 91 -11.86 -1.15 0.24
CA THR A 91 -11.14 -2.14 -0.58
C THR A 91 -10.75 -1.52 -1.93
N VAL A 92 -9.48 -1.63 -2.26
CA VAL A 92 -8.93 -1.38 -3.59
C VAL A 92 -8.32 -2.67 -4.08
N VAL A 93 -8.80 -3.22 -5.19
CA VAL A 93 -8.35 -4.50 -5.72
C VAL A 93 -8.17 -4.46 -7.23
N SER A 94 -7.10 -5.11 -7.72
CA SER A 94 -6.90 -5.40 -9.13
C SER A 94 -6.57 -6.88 -9.34
N ASN A 95 -7.04 -7.46 -10.44
CA ASN A 95 -6.61 -8.81 -10.85
C ASN A 95 -5.27 -8.77 -11.61
N GLY A 96 -4.88 -7.62 -12.14
CA GLY A 96 -3.58 -7.33 -12.74
C GLY A 96 -2.64 -6.63 -11.77
N ASN A 97 -1.89 -5.67 -12.30
CA ASN A 97 -1.00 -4.81 -11.53
C ASN A 97 -1.78 -3.63 -10.92
N SER A 98 -1.27 -3.10 -9.82
CA SER A 98 -1.71 -1.81 -9.30
C SER A 98 -0.56 -0.83 -9.26
N ARG A 99 -0.78 0.38 -9.79
CA ARG A 99 0.12 1.52 -9.66
C ARG A 99 -0.62 2.70 -9.06
N LEU A 100 -0.23 3.08 -7.86
CA LEU A 100 -0.83 4.17 -7.10
C LEU A 100 0.25 5.24 -6.85
N ASP A 101 0.12 6.38 -7.53
CA ASP A 101 0.93 7.57 -7.28
C ASP A 101 0.03 8.58 -6.57
N VAL A 102 0.18 8.72 -5.26
CA VAL A 102 -0.68 9.55 -4.42
C VAL A 102 0.15 10.38 -3.46
N THR A 103 -0.26 11.60 -3.14
CA THR A 103 0.46 12.39 -2.14
C THR A 103 0.28 11.79 -0.74
N ARG A 104 -0.95 11.36 -0.40
CA ARG A 104 -1.26 10.72 0.87
C ARG A 104 -2.17 9.52 0.68
N SER A 105 -1.83 8.39 1.31
CA SER A 105 -2.63 7.16 1.34
C SER A 105 -2.97 6.77 2.77
N ASP A 106 -4.26 6.71 3.08
CA ASP A 106 -4.77 6.23 4.37
C ASP A 106 -5.56 4.93 4.17
N ASN A 107 -4.94 3.82 4.59
CA ASN A 107 -5.47 2.46 4.45
C ASN A 107 -5.73 1.80 5.81
N GLN A 108 -6.04 2.58 6.85
CA GLN A 108 -6.29 2.03 8.18
C GLN A 108 -7.48 1.05 8.17
N GLY A 109 -7.24 -0.20 8.57
CA GLY A 109 -8.23 -1.28 8.49
C GLY A 109 -8.72 -1.60 7.08
N GLY A 110 -8.20 -0.94 6.06
CA GLY A 110 -8.57 -1.13 4.66
C GLY A 110 -7.69 -2.16 3.94
N ARG A 111 -7.93 -2.35 2.66
CA ARG A 111 -7.21 -3.32 1.80
C ARG A 111 -6.79 -2.67 0.50
N LEU A 112 -5.49 -2.74 0.18
CA LEU A 112 -4.90 -2.46 -1.13
C LEU A 112 -4.30 -3.77 -1.66
N VAL A 113 -4.90 -4.40 -2.66
CA VAL A 113 -4.50 -5.73 -3.13
C VAL A 113 -4.35 -5.75 -4.65
N ALA A 114 -3.19 -6.19 -5.13
CA ALA A 114 -2.97 -6.53 -6.53
C ALA A 114 -2.67 -8.03 -6.65
N GLN A 115 -3.31 -8.73 -7.58
CA GLN A 115 -3.03 -10.15 -7.81
C GLN A 115 -1.67 -10.35 -8.50
N GLN A 116 -1.14 -9.32 -9.15
CA GLN A 116 0.20 -9.28 -9.71
C GLN A 116 1.08 -8.34 -8.88
N SER A 117 1.76 -7.39 -9.48
CA SER A 117 2.63 -6.45 -8.78
C SER A 117 1.87 -5.23 -8.28
N LEU A 118 2.29 -4.71 -7.12
CA LEU A 118 1.78 -3.47 -6.56
C LEU A 118 2.92 -2.47 -6.39
N THR A 119 2.73 -1.27 -6.94
CA THR A 119 3.60 -0.12 -6.70
C THR A 119 2.77 0.99 -6.08
N LEU A 120 3.17 1.45 -4.90
CA LEU A 120 2.57 2.60 -4.23
C LEU A 120 3.65 3.62 -3.90
N SER A 121 3.52 4.81 -4.46
CA SER A 121 4.38 5.97 -4.17
C SER A 121 3.55 7.04 -3.49
N SER A 122 4.01 7.52 -2.34
CA SER A 122 3.31 8.52 -1.54
C SER A 122 4.30 9.33 -0.70
N THR A 123 3.89 10.48 -0.19
CA THR A 123 4.60 11.14 0.90
C THR A 123 4.33 10.41 2.22
N ASP A 124 3.04 10.15 2.50
CA ASP A 124 2.62 9.47 3.72
C ASP A 124 1.74 8.26 3.39
N ILE A 125 2.12 7.10 3.92
CA ILE A 125 1.33 5.87 3.87
C ILE A 125 0.96 5.48 5.30
N SER A 126 -0.33 5.42 5.59
CA SER A 126 -0.87 4.86 6.83
C SER A 126 -1.56 3.53 6.53
N ASN A 127 -1.00 2.43 7.07
CA ASN A 127 -1.56 1.07 6.95
C ASN A 127 -1.80 0.46 8.33
N ASP A 128 -2.18 1.28 9.29
CA ASP A 128 -2.36 0.91 10.69
C ASP A 128 -3.65 0.11 10.94
N ALA A 129 -3.80 -0.38 12.15
CA ALA A 129 -5.06 -0.94 12.67
C ALA A 129 -5.63 -2.07 11.79
N GLY A 130 -4.80 -3.01 11.39
CA GLY A 130 -5.20 -4.14 10.55
C GLY A 130 -5.30 -3.82 9.06
N GLY A 131 -4.78 -2.67 8.61
CA GLY A 131 -4.67 -2.36 7.19
C GLY A 131 -3.82 -3.39 6.46
N LEU A 132 -4.20 -3.75 5.23
CA LEU A 132 -3.50 -4.72 4.39
C LEU A 132 -3.05 -4.07 3.08
N ILE A 133 -1.75 -4.13 2.81
CA ILE A 133 -1.17 -3.86 1.49
C ILE A 133 -0.57 -5.17 0.99
N GLN A 134 -1.09 -5.71 -0.11
CA GLN A 134 -0.69 -7.04 -0.59
C GLN A 134 -0.45 -7.06 -2.10
N SER A 135 0.59 -7.79 -2.52
CA SER A 135 0.82 -8.16 -3.92
C SER A 135 0.97 -9.67 -4.09
N GLY A 136 0.47 -10.18 -5.21
CA GLY A 136 0.67 -11.57 -5.63
C GLY A 136 2.03 -11.83 -6.29
N ALA A 137 2.77 -10.78 -6.66
CA ALA A 137 4.12 -10.87 -7.23
C ALA A 137 5.05 -9.89 -6.50
N THR A 138 5.49 -8.83 -7.15
CA THR A 138 6.42 -7.85 -6.57
C THR A 138 5.68 -6.73 -5.85
N LEU A 139 6.19 -6.33 -4.69
CA LEU A 139 5.69 -5.16 -3.95
C LEU A 139 6.76 -4.07 -3.88
N ASN A 140 6.42 -2.87 -4.36
CA ASN A 140 7.28 -1.70 -4.24
C ASN A 140 6.53 -0.58 -3.51
N LEU A 141 7.03 -0.19 -2.33
CA LEU A 141 6.52 0.96 -1.59
C LEU A 141 7.59 2.05 -1.49
N ARG A 142 7.18 3.27 -1.75
CA ARG A 142 8.02 4.45 -1.54
C ARG A 142 7.24 5.51 -0.78
N ALA A 143 7.82 6.00 0.33
CA ALA A 143 7.22 7.06 1.14
C ALA A 143 8.27 7.87 1.88
N ASP A 144 7.91 9.07 2.34
CA ASP A 144 8.69 9.73 3.38
C ASP A 144 8.35 9.10 4.74
N THR A 145 7.07 8.82 5.00
CA THR A 145 6.61 8.11 6.19
C THR A 145 5.74 6.91 5.80
N LEU A 146 6.11 5.72 6.28
CA LEU A 146 5.30 4.49 6.21
C LEU A 146 4.97 4.03 7.62
N SER A 147 3.70 4.08 7.97
CA SER A 147 3.16 3.52 9.22
C SER A 147 2.41 2.23 8.92
N ASN A 148 2.78 1.14 9.63
CA ASN A 148 2.20 -0.20 9.51
C ASN A 148 2.00 -0.82 10.90
N ARG A 149 1.48 -0.02 11.83
CA ARG A 149 1.33 -0.40 13.23
C ARG A 149 0.10 -1.25 13.48
N ASN A 150 0.21 -2.18 14.43
CA ASN A 150 -0.93 -2.97 14.89
C ASN A 150 -1.64 -3.69 13.75
N SER A 151 -0.89 -4.45 12.95
CA SER A 151 -1.42 -5.16 11.78
C SER A 151 -2.45 -6.23 12.16
N GLY A 152 -2.42 -6.75 13.39
CA GLY A 152 -3.28 -7.85 13.81
C GLY A 152 -2.99 -9.13 12.99
N ASP A 153 -3.94 -10.06 12.99
CA ASP A 153 -3.76 -11.38 12.37
C ASP A 153 -3.94 -11.37 10.84
N ARG A 154 -4.50 -10.31 10.27
CA ARG A 154 -4.89 -10.26 8.85
C ARG A 154 -4.37 -9.05 8.10
N GLY A 155 -3.76 -8.11 8.78
CA GLY A 155 -3.18 -6.90 8.19
C GLY A 155 -1.69 -7.04 7.95
N GLY A 156 -1.08 -5.95 7.48
CA GLY A 156 0.36 -5.83 7.25
C GLY A 156 0.71 -5.49 5.82
N VAL A 157 1.99 -5.56 5.53
CA VAL A 157 2.54 -5.35 4.19
C VAL A 157 3.09 -6.70 3.71
N ILE A 158 2.48 -7.27 2.69
CA ILE A 158 2.69 -8.67 2.29
C ILE A 158 2.96 -8.75 0.78
N SER A 159 4.03 -9.43 0.41
CA SER A 159 4.33 -9.78 -0.99
C SER A 159 4.50 -11.28 -1.13
N GLN A 160 3.96 -11.88 -2.19
CA GLN A 160 4.25 -13.30 -2.51
C GLN A 160 5.62 -13.47 -3.18
N GLY A 161 6.15 -12.43 -3.82
CA GLY A 161 7.50 -12.37 -4.38
C GLY A 161 8.37 -11.37 -3.62
N PRO A 162 9.38 -10.78 -4.29
CA PRO A 162 10.27 -9.81 -3.64
C PRO A 162 9.55 -8.54 -3.23
N MET A 163 10.06 -7.93 -2.15
CA MET A 163 9.56 -6.67 -1.61
C MET A 163 10.66 -5.61 -1.58
N THR A 164 10.34 -4.41 -2.03
CA THR A 164 11.21 -3.24 -1.91
C THR A 164 10.47 -2.14 -1.14
N LEU A 165 11.05 -1.72 -0.02
CA LEU A 165 10.55 -0.62 0.81
C LEU A 165 11.59 0.49 0.84
N ASN A 166 11.20 1.69 0.40
CA ASN A 166 12.01 2.90 0.51
C ASN A 166 11.24 3.92 1.35
N ALA A 167 11.71 4.21 2.56
CA ALA A 167 11.04 5.14 3.46
C ALA A 167 12.02 6.07 4.19
N GLY A 168 11.63 7.31 4.42
CA GLY A 168 12.34 8.16 5.38
C GLY A 168 12.26 7.54 6.77
N THR A 169 11.04 7.24 7.20
CA THR A 169 10.72 6.52 8.43
C THR A 169 9.75 5.38 8.16
N LEU A 170 10.07 4.19 8.66
CA LEU A 170 9.19 3.02 8.72
C LEU A 170 8.85 2.73 10.18
N ASP A 171 7.57 2.82 10.54
CA ASP A 171 7.07 2.37 11.84
C ASP A 171 6.18 1.13 11.66
N SER A 172 6.70 -0.03 12.04
CA SER A 172 6.01 -1.33 12.04
C SER A 172 5.85 -1.87 13.46
N THR A 173 5.62 -0.98 14.44
CA THR A 173 5.36 -1.39 15.82
C THR A 173 4.15 -2.33 15.91
N ALA A 174 4.35 -3.54 16.45
CA ALA A 174 3.34 -4.61 16.43
C ALA A 174 2.76 -4.84 15.02
N GLY A 175 3.54 -4.50 13.99
CA GLY A 175 3.20 -4.64 12.59
C GLY A 175 3.82 -5.87 11.95
N VAL A 176 3.36 -6.21 10.74
CA VAL A 176 3.82 -7.39 10.00
C VAL A 176 4.30 -6.95 8.62
N LEU A 177 5.54 -7.33 8.28
CA LEU A 177 6.12 -7.24 6.95
C LEU A 177 6.50 -8.67 6.51
N LEU A 178 5.88 -9.18 5.45
CA LEU A 178 6.14 -10.52 4.94
C LEU A 178 6.53 -10.47 3.47
N SER A 179 7.72 -10.96 3.13
CA SER A 179 8.18 -11.13 1.75
C SER A 179 8.29 -12.60 1.40
N GLY A 180 7.65 -13.03 0.32
CA GLY A 180 7.75 -14.39 -0.20
C GLY A 180 9.11 -14.72 -0.83
N ASP A 181 9.95 -13.71 -1.04
CA ASP A 181 11.33 -13.82 -1.54
C ASP A 181 12.22 -12.79 -0.80
N ALA A 182 13.15 -12.13 -1.47
CA ALA A 182 14.04 -11.14 -0.89
C ALA A 182 13.28 -9.88 -0.42
N LEU A 183 13.75 -9.28 0.67
CA LEU A 183 13.33 -7.97 1.16
C LEU A 183 14.49 -6.98 1.06
N SER A 184 14.31 -5.93 0.27
CA SER A 184 15.18 -4.76 0.25
C SER A 184 14.52 -3.61 1.01
N LEU A 185 15.15 -3.17 2.08
CA LEU A 185 14.67 -2.09 2.93
C LEU A 185 15.70 -0.95 2.95
N THR A 186 15.32 0.21 2.45
CA THR A 186 16.13 1.43 2.51
C THR A 186 15.38 2.46 3.34
N ALA A 187 15.95 2.83 4.51
CA ALA A 187 15.30 3.77 5.41
C ALA A 187 16.28 4.58 6.26
N GLY A 188 15.83 5.76 6.72
CA GLY A 188 16.56 6.52 7.73
C GLY A 188 16.34 5.97 9.15
N VAL A 189 15.09 5.60 9.43
CA VAL A 189 14.65 5.02 10.71
C VAL A 189 13.71 3.86 10.46
N VAL A 190 13.94 2.75 11.17
CA VAL A 190 13.03 1.60 11.22
C VAL A 190 12.68 1.30 12.67
N ASN A 191 11.40 1.29 12.98
CA ASN A 191 10.87 0.83 14.25
C ASN A 191 10.07 -0.45 14.03
N ASN A 192 10.60 -1.58 14.55
CA ASN A 192 9.97 -2.91 14.53
C ASN A 192 9.71 -3.40 15.96
N THR A 193 9.42 -2.49 16.89
CA THR A 193 9.12 -2.87 18.28
C THR A 193 7.94 -3.82 18.34
N SER A 194 8.12 -5.02 18.89
CA SER A 194 7.11 -6.09 18.95
C SER A 194 6.53 -6.48 17.58
N GLY A 195 7.15 -6.04 16.48
CA GLY A 195 6.72 -6.33 15.12
C GLY A 195 7.44 -7.54 14.52
N GLN A 196 7.07 -7.89 13.31
CA GLN A 196 7.63 -9.02 12.56
C GLN A 196 8.06 -8.57 11.18
N VAL A 197 9.32 -8.79 10.84
CA VAL A 197 9.88 -8.65 9.49
C VAL A 197 10.39 -10.01 9.07
N VAL A 198 9.71 -10.65 8.11
CA VAL A 198 10.04 -12.00 7.66
C VAL A 198 10.19 -12.03 6.15
N ALA A 199 11.27 -12.66 5.67
CA ALA A 199 11.49 -12.90 4.26
C ALA A 199 11.90 -14.36 4.03
N ASN A 200 11.36 -14.97 2.97
CA ASN A 200 11.83 -16.30 2.55
C ASN A 200 13.20 -16.24 1.87
N GLY A 201 13.59 -15.08 1.36
CA GLY A 201 14.90 -14.78 0.78
C GLY A 201 15.80 -14.00 1.74
N GLN A 202 16.75 -13.28 1.16
CA GLN A 202 17.65 -12.40 1.90
C GLN A 202 16.94 -11.10 2.33
N ILE A 203 17.24 -10.62 3.53
CA ILE A 203 16.91 -9.29 3.99
C ILE A 203 18.15 -8.40 3.88
N VAL A 204 18.02 -7.29 3.16
CA VAL A 204 19.06 -6.25 3.08
C VAL A 204 18.44 -4.96 3.58
N ALA A 205 18.95 -4.45 4.71
CA ALA A 205 18.50 -3.20 5.31
C ALA A 205 19.64 -2.16 5.29
N THR A 206 19.40 -1.03 4.64
CA THR A 206 20.40 0.03 4.43
C THR A 206 19.84 1.41 4.74
N GLY A 207 20.74 2.37 5.01
CA GLY A 207 20.37 3.78 5.14
C GLY A 207 20.02 4.45 3.80
N LEU A 208 19.40 5.61 3.88
CA LEU A 208 19.04 6.41 2.72
C LEU A 208 20.28 6.85 1.92
N PRO A 209 20.19 6.95 0.58
CA PRO A 209 21.28 7.48 -0.25
C PRO A 209 21.75 8.86 0.24
N GLY A 210 23.07 9.03 0.32
CA GLY A 210 23.71 10.27 0.81
C GLY A 210 23.81 10.40 2.33
N ARG A 211 23.03 9.63 3.09
CA ARG A 211 23.17 9.52 4.56
C ARG A 211 23.77 8.19 4.99
N ASN A 212 23.56 7.14 4.20
CA ASN A 212 24.05 5.76 4.38
C ASN A 212 23.90 5.20 5.79
N SER A 213 22.98 5.75 6.60
CA SER A 213 22.84 5.42 8.01
C SER A 213 21.39 5.06 8.33
N LEU A 214 21.21 3.85 8.88
CA LEU A 214 19.95 3.29 9.32
C LEU A 214 19.91 3.20 10.85
N ALA A 215 18.95 3.86 11.50
CA ALA A 215 18.60 3.58 12.88
C ALA A 215 17.55 2.47 12.90
N LEU A 216 17.84 1.34 13.52
CA LEU A 216 16.94 0.18 13.61
C LEU A 216 16.64 -0.14 15.07
N ASN A 217 15.35 -0.07 15.42
CA ASN A 217 14.82 -0.55 16.68
C ASN A 217 14.02 -1.85 16.43
N ASN A 218 14.49 -2.97 17.03
CA ASN A 218 13.84 -4.28 16.98
C ASN A 218 13.53 -4.80 18.40
N GLN A 219 13.26 -3.90 19.35
CA GLN A 219 12.95 -4.32 20.72
C GLN A 219 11.75 -5.27 20.75
N SER A 220 11.94 -6.45 21.34
CA SER A 220 10.93 -7.51 21.41
C SER A 220 10.35 -7.92 20.04
N GLY A 221 10.97 -7.49 18.94
CA GLY A 221 10.54 -7.78 17.57
C GLY A 221 11.28 -8.99 16.98
N LEU A 222 10.81 -9.45 15.84
CA LEU A 222 11.41 -10.51 15.04
C LEU A 222 11.87 -9.96 13.70
N ILE A 223 13.12 -10.23 13.32
CA ILE A 223 13.60 -10.11 11.94
C ILE A 223 14.14 -11.48 11.55
N GLN A 224 13.54 -12.10 10.53
CA GLN A 224 13.89 -13.44 10.09
C GLN A 224 14.05 -13.52 8.57
N GLY A 225 15.14 -14.09 8.10
CA GLY A 225 15.41 -14.27 6.67
C GLY A 225 16.37 -15.42 6.38
N LYS A 226 16.49 -15.77 5.11
CA LYS A 226 17.50 -16.76 4.68
C LYS A 226 18.92 -16.25 4.93
N GLY A 227 19.17 -14.97 4.68
CA GLY A 227 20.34 -14.20 5.07
C GLY A 227 19.88 -12.83 5.56
N ILE A 228 20.61 -12.20 6.47
CA ILE A 228 20.29 -10.86 6.97
C ILE A 228 21.55 -9.99 6.89
N SER A 229 21.47 -8.89 6.17
CA SER A 229 22.49 -7.86 6.13
C SER A 229 21.90 -6.53 6.56
N ILE A 230 22.44 -5.93 7.62
CA ILE A 230 21.99 -4.66 8.19
C ILE A 230 23.15 -3.69 8.23
N ASN A 231 23.09 -2.63 7.44
CA ASN A 231 24.09 -1.56 7.47
C ASN A 231 23.55 -0.35 8.22
N SER A 232 23.87 -0.25 9.49
CA SER A 232 23.53 0.90 10.33
C SER A 232 24.47 2.09 10.16
N ALA A 233 25.67 1.86 9.59
CA ALA A 233 26.71 2.88 9.38
C ALA A 233 26.95 3.78 10.62
N GLY A 234 27.10 3.16 11.78
CA GLY A 234 27.37 3.83 13.05
C GLY A 234 26.13 4.40 13.76
N ARG A 235 24.91 4.17 13.26
CA ARG A 235 23.69 4.46 14.00
C ARG A 235 23.28 3.30 14.91
N THR A 236 22.29 3.55 15.76
CA THR A 236 21.82 2.57 16.73
C THR A 236 21.12 1.40 16.05
N LEU A 237 21.57 0.19 16.39
CA LEU A 237 20.83 -1.04 16.23
C LEU A 237 20.44 -1.51 17.62
N ASP A 238 19.17 -1.44 17.97
CA ASP A 238 18.64 -1.87 19.25
C ASP A 238 17.82 -3.14 19.09
N ASN A 239 18.33 -4.26 19.61
CA ASN A 239 17.68 -5.57 19.56
C ASN A 239 17.39 -6.14 20.95
N ARG A 240 17.19 -5.28 21.96
CA ARG A 240 16.91 -5.75 23.33
C ARG A 240 15.62 -6.57 23.38
N GLY A 241 15.71 -7.80 23.86
CA GLY A 241 14.59 -8.73 23.89
C GLY A 241 14.06 -9.16 22.51
N GLY A 242 14.64 -8.65 21.42
CA GLY A 242 14.28 -9.00 20.06
C GLY A 242 15.08 -10.18 19.49
N THR A 243 14.68 -10.65 18.34
CA THR A 243 15.32 -11.77 17.64
C THR A 243 15.75 -11.35 16.24
N LEU A 244 17.03 -11.62 15.91
CA LEU A 244 17.54 -11.63 14.54
C LEU A 244 17.85 -13.09 14.19
N ASN A 245 17.05 -13.69 13.30
CA ASN A 245 17.17 -15.10 12.94
C ASN A 245 17.55 -15.24 11.47
N SER A 246 18.82 -15.52 11.23
CA SER A 246 19.35 -15.77 9.89
C SER A 246 19.68 -17.25 9.73
N LEU A 247 19.19 -17.87 8.67
CA LEU A 247 19.46 -19.28 8.37
C LEU A 247 20.85 -19.50 7.74
N GLN A 248 21.46 -18.47 7.20
CA GLN A 248 22.79 -18.53 6.55
C GLN A 248 23.72 -17.47 7.17
N GLU A 249 23.76 -16.26 6.63
CA GLU A 249 24.70 -15.21 7.03
C GLU A 249 23.99 -14.07 7.75
N LEU A 250 24.59 -13.57 8.81
CA LEU A 250 24.18 -12.37 9.52
C LEU A 250 25.34 -11.37 9.53
N THR A 251 25.18 -10.23 8.85
CA THR A 251 26.22 -9.19 8.71
C THR A 251 25.68 -7.80 9.00
#